data_2ddd9c8c399722e28f629c479f81c33a
#
_entry.id   2ddd9c8c399722e28f629c479f81c33a
#
_cell.length_a   1.000
_cell.length_b   1.000
_cell.length_c   1.000
_cell.angle_alpha   90.00
_cell.angle_beta   90.00
_cell.angle_gamma   90.00
#
_symmetry.space_group_name_H-M   'P 1'
#
loop_
_entity.id
_entity.type
_entity.pdbx_description
1 polymer ?
#
loop_
_entity_poly.entity_id
_entity_poly.type
_entity_poly.pdbx_seq_one_letter_code
_entity_poly.pdbx_strand_id
1 'polypeptide(L)'
;RYYVPNNSALVVTGDVDPQNIFKLGEELFGDWKKSEDPFIKFPLVEHPPLSKSEGAIVNQPVQSVLAQVSWQGPSIGKDDAATYAADVFSFIIRQPDSRFQRALVDSQLTTGANIGYYTQRNVGPIQAILSTTPEKAKAAMKALYAEIAQFDKPGYFTDEELENAKTLLEADDLYSREKLSEYGHTLSFWWSTTGIDYFRGYHKNLRATTRADIIKYVKTYIQNKPHISIALISPEQQAIAKLTPEDLIGGKQ
;
A
#
# COMPACT_ATOMS: atom_id res chain seq x y z
N ARG A 1 9.27 -25.69 -5.07
CA ARG A 1 9.81 -24.85 -6.14
C ARG A 1 10.70 -23.75 -5.57
N TYR A 2 10.21 -22.90 -4.68
CA TYR A 2 10.97 -21.82 -4.03
C TYR A 2 11.38 -22.12 -2.59
N TYR A 3 10.94 -23.25 -2.05
CA TYR A 3 11.22 -23.67 -0.69
C TYR A 3 12.53 -24.47 -0.65
N VAL A 4 13.62 -23.74 -0.54
CA VAL A 4 14.99 -24.24 -0.53
C VAL A 4 15.83 -23.45 0.48
N PRO A 5 16.89 -24.01 1.07
CA PRO A 5 17.62 -23.35 2.16
C PRO A 5 18.27 -22.03 1.74
N ASN A 6 18.75 -21.92 0.50
CA ASN A 6 19.31 -20.68 -0.04
C ASN A 6 18.26 -19.62 -0.43
N ASN A 7 16.98 -19.89 -0.24
CA ASN A 7 15.86 -18.94 -0.36
C ASN A 7 15.02 -18.90 0.93
N SER A 8 15.59 -19.30 2.05
CA SER A 8 14.91 -19.35 3.35
C SER A 8 15.72 -18.61 4.41
N ALA A 9 15.04 -18.03 5.38
CA ALA A 9 15.65 -17.45 6.58
C ALA A 9 14.88 -17.89 7.81
N LEU A 10 15.60 -18.12 8.89
CA LEU A 10 15.06 -18.32 10.23
C LEU A 10 15.26 -17.02 11.02
N VAL A 11 14.18 -16.43 11.47
CA VAL A 11 14.20 -15.24 12.33
C VAL A 11 13.73 -15.65 13.71
N VAL A 12 14.57 -15.43 14.71
CA VAL A 12 14.27 -15.71 16.12
C VAL A 12 14.40 -14.42 16.91
N THR A 13 13.35 -14.04 17.63
CA THR A 13 13.29 -12.86 18.49
C THR A 13 12.91 -13.26 19.91
N GLY A 14 13.57 -12.70 20.90
CA GLY A 14 13.33 -13.02 22.31
C GLY A 14 14.57 -12.86 23.17
N ASP A 15 14.46 -13.27 24.42
CA ASP A 15 15.61 -13.38 25.32
C ASP A 15 16.35 -14.69 25.02
N VAL A 16 17.21 -14.66 23.99
CA VAL A 16 17.92 -15.83 23.48
C VAL A 16 19.42 -15.56 23.35
N ASP A 17 20.20 -16.59 23.57
CA ASP A 17 21.63 -16.58 23.21
C ASP A 17 21.79 -16.91 21.72
N PRO A 18 22.32 -15.96 20.91
CA PRO A 18 22.50 -16.18 19.47
C PRO A 18 23.33 -17.41 19.12
N GLN A 19 24.37 -17.73 19.92
CA GLN A 19 25.24 -18.86 19.66
C GLN A 19 24.51 -20.21 19.83
N ASN A 20 23.66 -20.30 20.84
CA ASN A 20 22.81 -21.47 21.03
C ASN A 20 21.80 -21.64 19.90
N ILE A 21 21.20 -20.52 19.43
CA ILE A 21 20.25 -20.55 18.31
C ILE A 21 20.94 -20.98 17.01
N PHE A 22 22.14 -20.45 16.73
CA PHE A 22 22.91 -20.84 15.53
C PHE A 22 23.28 -22.31 15.57
N LYS A 23 23.72 -22.83 16.73
CA LYS A 23 24.03 -24.27 16.91
C LYS A 23 22.80 -25.14 16.68
N LEU A 24 21.67 -24.77 17.26
CA LEU A 24 20.40 -25.48 17.08
C LEU A 24 19.93 -25.42 15.62
N GLY A 25 20.07 -24.29 14.97
CA GLY A 25 19.75 -24.12 13.55
C GLY A 25 20.60 -25.04 12.66
N GLU A 26 21.89 -25.15 12.94
CA GLU A 26 22.79 -26.08 12.23
C GLU A 26 22.42 -27.54 12.50
N GLU A 27 22.13 -27.90 13.75
CA GLU A 27 21.69 -29.26 14.10
C GLU A 27 20.40 -29.68 13.41
N LEU A 28 19.42 -28.75 13.26
CA LEU A 28 18.11 -29.05 12.71
C LEU A 28 18.04 -28.93 11.18
N PHE A 29 18.80 -28.03 10.60
CA PHE A 29 18.69 -27.68 9.18
C PHE A 29 19.99 -27.85 8.39
N GLY A 30 21.12 -28.16 9.02
CA GLY A 30 22.43 -28.26 8.37
C GLY A 30 22.47 -29.29 7.24
N ASP A 31 21.69 -30.36 7.34
CA ASP A 31 21.57 -31.39 6.30
C ASP A 31 20.68 -30.97 5.12
N TRP A 32 19.96 -29.83 5.21
CA TRP A 32 19.10 -29.35 4.14
C TRP A 32 19.96 -28.81 2.98
N LYS A 33 20.06 -29.62 1.94
CA LYS A 33 20.98 -29.37 0.82
C LYS A 33 20.56 -28.14 0.01
N LYS A 34 21.52 -27.25 -0.19
CA LYS A 34 21.40 -26.09 -1.08
C LYS A 34 21.05 -26.54 -2.50
N SER A 35 20.16 -25.82 -3.16
CA SER A 35 19.81 -26.03 -4.56
C SER A 35 20.33 -24.91 -5.45
N GLU A 36 20.13 -25.06 -6.76
CA GLU A 36 20.24 -23.93 -7.67
C GLU A 36 19.29 -22.80 -7.24
N ASP A 37 19.68 -21.54 -7.49
CA ASP A 37 18.83 -20.40 -7.22
C ASP A 37 17.46 -20.57 -7.92
N PRO A 38 16.36 -20.65 -7.15
CA PRO A 38 15.04 -20.91 -7.72
C PRO A 38 14.57 -19.80 -8.67
N PHE A 39 15.08 -18.58 -8.56
CA PHE A 39 14.71 -17.46 -9.44
C PHE A 39 15.46 -17.50 -10.80
N ILE A 40 16.56 -18.22 -10.91
CA ILE A 40 17.19 -18.53 -12.20
C ILE A 40 16.35 -19.56 -12.95
N LYS A 41 15.99 -20.65 -12.26
CA LYS A 41 15.20 -21.75 -12.83
C LYS A 41 13.74 -21.37 -13.10
N PHE A 42 13.18 -20.53 -12.24
CA PHE A 42 11.80 -20.09 -12.29
C PHE A 42 11.76 -18.56 -12.09
N PRO A 43 12.12 -17.78 -13.11
CA PRO A 43 12.13 -16.34 -13.02
C PRO A 43 10.76 -15.79 -12.69
N LEU A 44 10.73 -14.67 -11.95
CA LEU A 44 9.50 -13.97 -11.64
C LEU A 44 8.94 -13.39 -12.95
N VAL A 45 7.63 -13.57 -13.14
CA VAL A 45 6.92 -12.96 -14.26
C VAL A 45 6.71 -11.48 -13.98
N GLU A 46 7.15 -10.63 -14.89
CA GLU A 46 6.86 -9.21 -14.80
C GLU A 46 5.38 -8.94 -15.05
N HIS A 47 4.80 -8.07 -14.23
CA HIS A 47 3.44 -7.59 -14.47
C HIS A 47 3.46 -6.55 -15.59
N PRO A 48 2.70 -6.77 -16.69
CA PRO A 48 2.60 -5.78 -17.76
C PRO A 48 1.91 -4.52 -17.22
N PRO A 49 2.26 -3.34 -17.74
CA PRO A 49 1.53 -2.12 -17.42
C PRO A 49 0.07 -2.24 -17.83
N LEU A 50 -0.83 -1.67 -17.03
CA LEU A 50 -2.23 -1.54 -17.42
C LEU A 50 -2.34 -0.63 -18.65
N SER A 51 -3.05 -1.08 -19.68
CA SER A 51 -3.24 -0.31 -20.92
C SER A 51 -4.40 0.69 -20.84
N LYS A 52 -5.38 0.42 -19.99
CA LYS A 52 -6.59 1.23 -19.78
C LYS A 52 -7.14 1.03 -18.38
N SER A 53 -7.99 1.97 -17.93
CA SER A 53 -8.76 1.79 -16.72
C SER A 53 -9.98 0.89 -16.95
N GLU A 54 -10.30 0.06 -15.96
CA GLU A 54 -11.47 -0.82 -16.00
C GLU A 54 -12.22 -0.79 -14.67
N GLY A 55 -13.55 -0.78 -14.74
CA GLY A 55 -14.44 -0.85 -13.58
C GLY A 55 -15.22 -2.16 -13.54
N ALA A 56 -15.42 -2.73 -12.37
CA ALA A 56 -16.25 -3.91 -12.17
C ALA A 56 -17.15 -3.78 -10.94
N ILE A 57 -18.38 -4.25 -11.05
CA ILE A 57 -19.33 -4.32 -9.94
C ILE A 57 -19.49 -5.79 -9.58
N VAL A 58 -19.24 -6.11 -8.32
CA VAL A 58 -19.30 -7.47 -7.79
C VAL A 58 -20.40 -7.55 -6.75
N ASN A 59 -21.43 -8.33 -7.02
CA ASN A 59 -22.53 -8.54 -6.09
C ASN A 59 -22.09 -9.50 -4.97
N GLN A 60 -22.13 -8.99 -3.74
CA GLN A 60 -21.80 -9.74 -2.53
C GLN A 60 -22.74 -9.32 -1.39
N PRO A 61 -23.04 -10.18 -0.43
CA PRO A 61 -23.88 -9.85 0.73
C PRO A 61 -23.10 -8.96 1.72
N VAL A 62 -22.92 -7.69 1.35
CA VAL A 62 -22.24 -6.68 2.17
C VAL A 62 -23.22 -5.70 2.78
N GLN A 63 -22.88 -5.15 3.95
CA GLN A 63 -23.74 -4.18 4.66
C GLN A 63 -23.62 -2.76 4.13
N SER A 64 -22.47 -2.42 3.52
CA SER A 64 -22.20 -1.13 2.90
C SER A 64 -21.57 -1.31 1.53
N VAL A 65 -21.63 -0.29 0.69
CA VAL A 65 -20.90 -0.28 -0.57
C VAL A 65 -19.41 -0.08 -0.27
N LEU A 66 -18.60 -1.05 -0.68
CA LEU A 66 -17.15 -0.97 -0.59
C LEU A 66 -16.58 -0.76 -1.98
N ALA A 67 -15.89 0.35 -2.20
CA ALA A 67 -15.23 0.60 -3.48
C ALA A 67 -13.71 0.70 -3.29
N GLN A 68 -12.99 0.13 -4.23
CA GLN A 68 -11.52 0.16 -4.27
C GLN A 68 -11.05 0.56 -5.66
N VAL A 69 -10.14 1.52 -5.72
CA VAL A 69 -9.42 1.91 -6.94
C VAL A 69 -7.96 1.54 -6.75
N SER A 70 -7.38 0.79 -7.68
CA SER A 70 -6.03 0.25 -7.55
C SER A 70 -5.17 0.61 -8.74
N TRP A 71 -3.98 1.14 -8.48
CA TRP A 71 -2.95 1.43 -9.48
C TRP A 71 -1.74 0.53 -9.30
N GLN A 72 -0.99 0.34 -10.36
CA GLN A 72 0.35 -0.22 -10.30
C GLN A 72 1.30 0.85 -9.79
N GLY A 73 1.77 0.69 -8.57
CA GLY A 73 2.68 1.63 -7.91
C GLY A 73 4.16 1.28 -8.06
N PRO A 74 5.03 1.97 -7.33
CA PRO A 74 6.47 1.77 -7.41
C PRO A 74 6.90 0.37 -6.95
N SER A 75 8.07 -0.04 -7.41
CA SER A 75 8.70 -1.30 -7.02
C SER A 75 10.05 -1.02 -6.37
N ILE A 76 10.37 -1.75 -5.32
CA ILE A 76 11.68 -1.65 -4.67
C ILE A 76 12.79 -2.08 -5.63
N GLY A 77 13.90 -1.34 -5.59
CA GLY A 77 15.05 -1.53 -6.47
C GLY A 77 14.88 -0.92 -7.87
N LYS A 78 13.66 -0.41 -8.20
CA LYS A 78 13.40 0.32 -9.45
C LYS A 78 13.13 1.81 -9.21
N ASP A 79 12.37 2.15 -8.17
CA ASP A 79 12.06 3.54 -7.78
C ASP A 79 11.86 3.65 -6.27
N ASP A 80 12.93 3.47 -5.51
CA ASP A 80 12.89 3.48 -4.05
C ASP A 80 12.45 4.84 -3.47
N ALA A 81 12.78 5.94 -4.13
CA ALA A 81 12.34 7.27 -3.69
C ALA A 81 10.80 7.39 -3.73
N ALA A 82 10.16 6.78 -4.72
CA ALA A 82 8.71 6.77 -4.82
C ALA A 82 8.05 5.87 -3.77
N THR A 83 8.72 4.81 -3.28
CA THR A 83 8.17 3.98 -2.21
C THR A 83 8.07 4.76 -0.89
N TYR A 84 9.09 5.53 -0.53
CA TYR A 84 9.05 6.41 0.64
C TYR A 84 8.02 7.53 0.49
N ALA A 85 7.92 8.12 -0.69
CA ALA A 85 6.92 9.15 -0.99
C ALA A 85 5.49 8.61 -0.88
N ALA A 86 5.26 7.36 -1.30
CA ALA A 86 3.98 6.68 -1.19
C ALA A 86 3.57 6.49 0.28
N ASP A 87 4.50 6.03 1.12
CA ASP A 87 4.24 5.84 2.55
C ASP A 87 3.93 7.18 3.24
N VAL A 88 4.77 8.20 3.02
CA VAL A 88 4.52 9.55 3.59
C VAL A 88 3.19 10.12 3.11
N PHE A 89 2.87 10.02 1.82
CA PHE A 89 1.62 10.51 1.28
C PHE A 89 0.40 9.80 1.90
N SER A 90 0.47 8.49 2.10
CA SER A 90 -0.61 7.74 2.75
C SER A 90 -0.88 8.23 4.18
N PHE A 91 0.16 8.62 4.92
CA PHE A 91 0.04 9.18 6.25
C PHE A 91 -0.41 10.65 6.26
N ILE A 92 -0.10 11.43 5.23
CA ILE A 92 -0.66 12.79 5.08
C ILE A 92 -2.18 12.71 4.97
N ILE A 93 -2.69 11.93 4.01
CA ILE A 93 -4.14 11.87 3.74
C ILE A 93 -4.95 11.13 4.80
N ARG A 94 -4.29 10.36 5.66
CA ARG A 94 -4.93 9.67 6.81
C ARG A 94 -5.14 10.59 8.01
N GLN A 95 -4.47 11.74 8.10
CA GLN A 95 -4.66 12.68 9.21
C GLN A 95 -6.12 13.13 9.24
N PRO A 96 -6.78 13.15 10.43
CA PRO A 96 -8.21 13.42 10.53
C PRO A 96 -8.63 14.76 9.93
N ASP A 97 -7.77 15.77 10.04
CA ASP A 97 -7.99 17.14 9.54
C ASP A 97 -7.43 17.38 8.14
N SER A 98 -6.94 16.34 7.47
CA SER A 98 -6.48 16.46 6.08
C SER A 98 -7.62 16.87 5.14
N ARG A 99 -7.26 17.55 4.06
CA ARG A 99 -8.22 17.91 3.02
C ARG A 99 -8.98 16.70 2.48
N PHE A 100 -8.32 15.56 2.33
CA PHE A 100 -8.91 14.32 1.86
C PHE A 100 -10.00 13.81 2.81
N GLN A 101 -9.72 13.77 4.13
CA GLN A 101 -10.71 13.34 5.12
C GLN A 101 -11.91 14.29 5.18
N ARG A 102 -11.66 15.60 5.18
CA ARG A 102 -12.76 16.59 5.13
C ARG A 102 -13.65 16.44 3.91
N ALA A 103 -13.04 16.22 2.74
CA ALA A 103 -13.79 16.11 1.48
C ALA A 103 -14.64 14.83 1.39
N LEU A 104 -14.20 13.73 1.98
CA LEU A 104 -14.85 12.44 1.83
C LEU A 104 -15.60 11.98 3.10
N VAL A 105 -15.00 12.14 4.27
CA VAL A 105 -15.55 11.62 5.53
C VAL A 105 -16.37 12.68 6.25
N ASP A 106 -15.81 13.86 6.54
CA ASP A 106 -16.54 14.92 7.27
C ASP A 106 -17.72 15.46 6.47
N SER A 107 -17.62 15.44 5.14
CA SER A 107 -18.75 15.72 4.24
C SER A 107 -19.85 14.66 4.27
N GLN A 108 -19.63 13.56 5.01
CA GLN A 108 -20.54 12.42 5.12
C GLN A 108 -20.80 11.68 3.78
N LEU A 109 -19.95 11.85 2.78
CA LEU A 109 -20.05 11.08 1.54
C LEU A 109 -19.62 9.63 1.76
N THR A 110 -18.66 9.41 2.66
CA THR A 110 -18.18 8.09 3.04
C THR A 110 -18.21 7.91 4.56
N THR A 111 -18.25 6.68 5.03
CA THR A 111 -18.03 6.31 6.44
C THR A 111 -16.55 6.08 6.75
N GLY A 112 -15.72 5.97 5.73
CA GLY A 112 -14.29 5.85 5.81
C GLY A 112 -13.68 5.89 4.41
N ALA A 113 -12.55 6.58 4.29
CA ALA A 113 -11.78 6.67 3.05
C ALA A 113 -10.29 6.68 3.36
N ASN A 114 -9.50 5.95 2.60
CA ASN A 114 -8.05 5.92 2.74
C ASN A 114 -7.38 5.63 1.40
N ILE A 115 -6.13 6.07 1.25
CA ILE A 115 -5.24 5.60 0.19
C ILE A 115 -3.99 5.05 0.86
N GLY A 116 -3.64 3.83 0.47
CA GLY A 116 -2.45 3.14 0.98
C GLY A 116 -1.57 2.63 -0.15
N TYR A 117 -0.35 2.34 0.21
CA TYR A 117 0.63 1.67 -0.64
C TYR A 117 1.14 0.43 0.08
N TYR A 118 1.33 -0.64 -0.65
CA TYR A 118 1.92 -1.87 -0.10
C TYR A 118 3.25 -2.15 -0.80
N THR A 119 4.31 -2.01 -0.04
CA THR A 119 5.67 -2.15 -0.54
C THR A 119 5.95 -3.57 -1.04
N GLN A 120 6.32 -3.69 -2.32
CA GLN A 120 6.67 -4.96 -2.95
C GLN A 120 7.83 -4.82 -3.93
N ARG A 121 8.50 -5.95 -4.22
CA ARG A 121 9.63 -5.99 -5.14
C ARG A 121 9.22 -5.80 -6.60
N ASN A 122 8.09 -6.36 -7.04
CA ASN A 122 7.72 -6.34 -8.44
C ASN A 122 6.76 -5.23 -8.80
N VAL A 123 5.60 -5.15 -8.19
CA VAL A 123 4.66 -4.04 -8.32
C VAL A 123 3.99 -3.84 -6.97
N GLY A 124 4.29 -2.74 -6.30
CA GLY A 124 3.59 -2.35 -5.09
C GLY A 124 2.21 -1.79 -5.44
N PRO A 125 1.09 -2.38 -5.00
CA PRO A 125 -0.22 -1.82 -5.30
C PRO A 125 -0.47 -0.54 -4.50
N ILE A 126 -1.00 0.48 -5.19
CA ILE A 126 -1.60 1.65 -4.55
C ILE A 126 -3.11 1.43 -4.55
N GLN A 127 -3.75 1.61 -3.42
CA GLN A 127 -5.17 1.31 -3.25
C GLN A 127 -5.89 2.46 -2.56
N ALA A 128 -6.84 3.09 -3.25
CA ALA A 128 -7.83 3.95 -2.62
C ALA A 128 -9.06 3.10 -2.26
N ILE A 129 -9.41 3.07 -0.99
CA ILE A 129 -10.53 2.29 -0.47
C ILE A 129 -11.51 3.24 0.20
N LEU A 130 -12.79 3.09 -0.08
CA LEU A 130 -13.86 3.82 0.57
C LEU A 130 -15.05 2.92 0.90
N SER A 131 -15.73 3.28 1.99
CA SER A 131 -17.00 2.68 2.41
C SER A 131 -18.09 3.76 2.40
N THR A 132 -19.25 3.45 1.82
CA THR A 132 -20.33 4.44 1.69
C THR A 132 -21.70 3.76 1.68
N THR A 133 -22.77 4.57 1.69
CA THR A 133 -24.14 4.07 1.50
C THR A 133 -24.50 4.01 0.01
N PRO A 134 -25.51 3.20 -0.39
CA PRO A 134 -25.92 3.10 -1.77
C PRO A 134 -26.30 4.46 -2.39
N GLU A 135 -26.99 5.31 -1.63
CA GLU A 135 -27.48 6.62 -2.08
C GLU A 135 -26.34 7.59 -2.39
N LYS A 136 -25.20 7.44 -1.69
CA LYS A 136 -24.05 8.32 -1.80
C LYS A 136 -22.95 7.79 -2.71
N ALA A 137 -23.04 6.54 -3.14
CA ALA A 137 -21.93 5.83 -3.81
C ALA A 137 -21.40 6.56 -5.05
N LYS A 138 -22.26 7.07 -5.93
CA LYS A 138 -21.84 7.87 -7.10
C LYS A 138 -21.17 9.17 -6.70
N ALA A 139 -21.74 9.87 -5.72
CA ALA A 139 -21.20 11.14 -5.24
C ALA A 139 -19.83 10.94 -4.55
N ALA A 140 -19.68 9.85 -3.78
CA ALA A 140 -18.42 9.48 -3.15
C ALA A 140 -17.31 9.17 -4.17
N MET A 141 -17.62 8.39 -5.22
CA MET A 141 -16.67 8.13 -6.31
C MET A 141 -16.28 9.42 -7.03
N LYS A 142 -17.24 10.29 -7.35
CA LYS A 142 -16.96 11.58 -7.98
C LYS A 142 -16.06 12.46 -7.10
N ALA A 143 -16.33 12.51 -5.79
CA ALA A 143 -15.51 13.27 -4.84
C ALA A 143 -14.09 12.70 -4.73
N LEU A 144 -13.94 11.37 -4.69
CA LEU A 144 -12.62 10.72 -4.72
C LEU A 144 -11.79 11.16 -5.93
N TYR A 145 -12.36 11.12 -7.13
CA TYR A 145 -11.64 11.53 -8.34
C TYR A 145 -11.38 13.05 -8.40
N ALA A 146 -12.27 13.84 -7.82
CA ALA A 146 -12.04 15.29 -7.69
C ALA A 146 -10.85 15.58 -6.75
N GLU A 147 -10.69 14.83 -5.66
CA GLU A 147 -9.51 14.95 -4.78
C GLU A 147 -8.24 14.42 -5.46
N ILE A 148 -8.29 13.27 -6.13
CA ILE A 148 -7.15 12.73 -6.89
C ILE A 148 -6.63 13.77 -7.90
N ALA A 149 -7.49 14.50 -8.58
CA ALA A 149 -7.11 15.54 -9.52
C ALA A 149 -6.38 16.74 -8.89
N GLN A 150 -6.43 16.87 -7.56
CA GLN A 150 -5.78 17.95 -6.80
C GLN A 150 -4.48 17.54 -6.11
N PHE A 151 -4.13 16.26 -6.07
CA PHE A 151 -2.99 15.74 -5.29
C PHE A 151 -1.65 16.38 -5.63
N ASP A 152 -1.46 16.82 -6.88
CA ASP A 152 -0.23 17.48 -7.34
C ASP A 152 -0.18 18.98 -7.05
N LYS A 153 -1.23 19.57 -6.50
CA LYS A 153 -1.27 21.00 -6.24
C LYS A 153 -0.41 21.36 -5.02
N PRO A 154 0.41 22.43 -5.08
CA PRO A 154 1.32 22.78 -3.99
C PRO A 154 0.64 22.97 -2.63
N GLY A 155 -0.60 23.44 -2.62
CA GLY A 155 -1.39 23.67 -1.41
C GLY A 155 -2.30 22.50 -1.02
N TYR A 156 -2.15 21.31 -1.61
CA TYR A 156 -3.00 20.17 -1.29
C TYR A 156 -2.83 19.71 0.15
N PHE A 157 -1.62 19.75 0.66
CA PHE A 157 -1.27 19.51 2.07
C PHE A 157 -0.27 20.56 2.56
N THR A 158 -0.23 20.79 3.86
CA THR A 158 0.69 21.76 4.51
C THR A 158 2.05 21.12 4.79
N ASP A 159 3.05 21.97 5.14
CA ASP A 159 4.34 21.47 5.60
C ASP A 159 4.23 20.79 6.97
N GLU A 160 3.30 21.25 7.82
CA GLU A 160 2.98 20.62 9.10
C GLU A 160 2.42 19.20 8.89
N GLU A 161 1.45 19.01 8.01
CA GLU A 161 0.91 17.68 7.66
C GLU A 161 2.00 16.74 7.14
N LEU A 162 2.95 17.26 6.35
CA LEU A 162 4.10 16.50 5.87
C LEU A 162 5.01 16.03 7.01
N GLU A 163 5.40 16.93 7.92
CA GLU A 163 6.27 16.59 9.04
C GLU A 163 5.56 15.70 10.07
N ASN A 164 4.28 15.92 10.31
CA ASN A 164 3.45 15.05 11.15
C ASN A 164 3.37 13.63 10.57
N ALA A 165 3.19 13.48 9.26
CA ALA A 165 3.15 12.17 8.62
C ALA A 165 4.44 11.38 8.83
N LYS A 166 5.61 12.03 8.68
CA LYS A 166 6.91 11.41 8.93
C LYS A 166 7.07 10.99 10.40
N THR A 167 6.63 11.82 11.32
CA THR A 167 6.68 11.55 12.76
C THR A 167 5.77 10.39 13.15
N LEU A 168 4.55 10.33 12.59
CA LEU A 168 3.61 9.24 12.82
C LEU A 168 4.14 7.91 12.30
N LEU A 169 4.79 7.90 11.13
CA LEU A 169 5.43 6.70 10.56
C LEU A 169 6.56 6.17 11.47
N GLU A 170 7.39 7.06 12.01
CA GLU A 170 8.44 6.66 12.95
C GLU A 170 7.86 6.13 14.27
N ALA A 171 6.81 6.77 14.79
CA ALA A 171 6.14 6.32 15.99
C ALA A 171 5.51 4.93 15.81
N ASP A 172 4.84 4.69 14.68
CA ASP A 172 4.22 3.41 14.34
C ASP A 172 5.26 2.28 14.29
N ASP A 173 6.41 2.51 13.68
CA ASP A 173 7.53 1.56 13.68
C ASP A 173 8.08 1.31 15.09
N LEU A 174 8.25 2.34 15.92
CA LEU A 174 8.72 2.19 17.30
C LEU A 174 7.75 1.34 18.14
N TYR A 175 6.45 1.59 18.04
CA TYR A 175 5.42 0.79 18.72
C TYR A 175 5.40 -0.66 18.23
N SER A 176 5.62 -0.90 16.94
CA SER A 176 5.67 -2.26 16.38
C SER A 176 6.80 -3.11 16.97
N ARG A 177 7.84 -2.48 17.53
CA ARG A 177 9.01 -3.15 18.16
C ARG A 177 8.77 -3.58 19.60
N GLU A 178 7.70 -3.11 20.26
CA GLU A 178 7.41 -3.46 21.66
C GLU A 178 7.08 -4.93 21.81
N LYS A 179 6.44 -5.54 20.80
CA LYS A 179 6.17 -6.97 20.78
C LYS A 179 7.19 -7.70 19.92
N LEU A 180 7.98 -8.54 20.55
CA LEU A 180 9.05 -9.29 19.88
C LEU A 180 8.56 -10.15 18.72
N SER A 181 7.37 -10.75 18.83
CA SER A 181 6.75 -11.53 17.75
C SER A 181 6.39 -10.66 16.53
N GLU A 182 5.85 -9.46 16.75
CA GLU A 182 5.53 -8.51 15.69
C GLU A 182 6.80 -7.99 15.03
N TYR A 183 7.84 -7.71 15.83
CA TYR A 183 9.13 -7.30 15.29
C TYR A 183 9.79 -8.40 14.45
N GLY A 184 9.73 -9.65 14.90
CA GLY A 184 10.21 -10.81 14.13
C GLY A 184 9.47 -10.94 12.80
N HIS A 185 8.15 -10.72 12.79
CA HIS A 185 7.35 -10.72 11.57
C HIS A 185 7.75 -9.56 10.62
N THR A 186 7.92 -8.36 11.15
CA THR A 186 8.38 -7.18 10.40
C THR A 186 9.75 -7.43 9.76
N LEU A 187 10.72 -7.97 10.51
CA LEU A 187 12.03 -8.32 9.96
C LEU A 187 11.95 -9.36 8.84
N SER A 188 11.10 -10.38 9.02
CA SER A 188 10.90 -11.42 8.02
C SER A 188 10.29 -10.86 6.73
N PHE A 189 9.30 -9.97 6.86
CA PHE A 189 8.68 -9.28 5.72
C PHE A 189 9.71 -8.46 4.95
N TRP A 190 10.46 -7.59 5.62
CA TRP A 190 11.45 -6.74 4.97
C TRP A 190 12.57 -7.54 4.35
N TRP A 191 13.09 -8.57 5.04
CA TRP A 191 14.09 -9.46 4.49
C TRP A 191 13.64 -10.12 3.19
N SER A 192 12.42 -10.65 3.17
CA SER A 192 11.88 -11.36 2.00
C SER A 192 11.52 -10.45 0.83
N THR A 193 11.06 -9.24 1.12
CA THR A 193 10.52 -8.30 0.13
C THR A 193 11.59 -7.39 -0.45
N THR A 194 12.49 -6.86 0.39
CA THR A 194 13.41 -5.78 0.01
C THR A 194 14.86 -6.08 0.33
N GLY A 195 15.10 -6.78 1.42
CA GLY A 195 16.40 -6.93 2.06
C GLY A 195 16.55 -6.02 3.28
N ILE A 196 17.42 -6.44 4.20
CA ILE A 196 17.64 -5.77 5.49
C ILE A 196 18.22 -4.36 5.34
N ASP A 197 19.00 -4.11 4.29
CA ASP A 197 19.63 -2.79 4.11
C ASP A 197 18.59 -1.71 3.76
N TYR A 198 17.55 -2.04 2.99
CA TYR A 198 16.41 -1.16 2.77
C TYR A 198 15.72 -0.83 4.11
N PHE A 199 15.43 -1.83 4.92
CA PHE A 199 14.81 -1.66 6.23
C PHE A 199 15.65 -0.77 7.17
N ARG A 200 16.97 -1.00 7.24
CA ARG A 200 17.89 -0.18 8.05
C ARG A 200 17.94 1.28 7.61
N GLY A 201 17.84 1.52 6.30
CA GLY A 201 17.83 2.86 5.72
C GLY A 201 16.47 3.55 5.74
N TYR A 202 15.40 2.83 6.08
CA TYR A 202 14.00 3.28 5.88
C TYR A 202 13.71 4.64 6.49
N HIS A 203 13.91 4.82 7.81
CA HIS A 203 13.62 6.10 8.49
C HIS A 203 14.44 7.26 7.94
N LYS A 204 15.73 7.05 7.66
CA LYS A 204 16.59 8.09 7.09
C LYS A 204 16.04 8.57 5.74
N ASN A 205 15.66 7.65 4.88
CA ASN A 205 15.17 7.95 3.54
C ASN A 205 13.76 8.56 3.58
N LEU A 206 12.92 8.04 4.46
CA LEU A 206 11.58 8.57 4.71
C LEU A 206 11.63 10.03 5.19
N ARG A 207 12.50 10.36 6.15
CA ARG A 207 12.73 11.73 6.62
C ARG A 207 13.23 12.66 5.52
N ALA A 208 14.01 12.15 4.58
CA ALA A 208 14.51 12.91 3.44
C ALA A 208 13.44 13.20 2.36
N THR A 209 12.28 12.53 2.42
CA THR A 209 11.20 12.74 1.45
C THR A 209 10.69 14.17 1.49
N THR A 210 10.63 14.80 0.33
CA THR A 210 10.20 16.18 0.14
C THR A 210 8.80 16.25 -0.47
N ARG A 211 8.19 17.45 -0.41
CA ARG A 211 6.94 17.75 -1.15
C ARG A 211 7.09 17.47 -2.66
N ALA A 212 8.25 17.76 -3.23
CA ALA A 212 8.51 17.51 -4.65
C ALA A 212 8.50 16.03 -4.98
N ASP A 213 9.02 15.17 -4.09
CA ASP A 213 9.00 13.72 -4.27
C ASP A 213 7.56 13.18 -4.23
N ILE A 214 6.73 13.69 -3.32
CA ILE A 214 5.31 13.33 -3.25
C ILE A 214 4.56 13.77 -4.51
N ILE A 215 4.77 14.99 -4.99
CA ILE A 215 4.16 15.49 -6.24
C ILE A 215 4.62 14.63 -7.43
N LYS A 216 5.89 14.26 -7.49
CA LYS A 216 6.42 13.36 -8.51
C LYS A 216 5.75 11.99 -8.43
N TYR A 217 5.62 11.42 -7.23
CA TYR A 217 4.98 10.13 -6.99
C TYR A 217 3.52 10.13 -7.49
N VAL A 218 2.70 11.10 -7.08
CA VAL A 218 1.28 11.13 -7.47
C VAL A 218 1.09 11.31 -8.98
N LYS A 219 1.94 12.10 -9.65
CA LYS A 219 1.94 12.26 -11.11
C LYS A 219 2.40 11.02 -11.85
N THR A 220 3.35 10.30 -11.28
CA THR A 220 3.93 9.12 -11.94
C THR A 220 3.02 7.91 -11.82
N TYR A 221 2.33 7.72 -10.69
CA TYR A 221 1.67 6.47 -10.38
C TYR A 221 0.14 6.56 -10.21
N ILE A 222 -0.44 7.74 -9.97
CA ILE A 222 -1.87 7.88 -9.67
C ILE A 222 -2.60 8.72 -10.71
N GLN A 223 -2.23 9.99 -10.87
CA GLN A 223 -2.97 10.94 -11.70
C GLN A 223 -2.88 10.60 -13.18
N ASN A 224 -4.04 10.48 -13.83
CA ASN A 224 -4.16 10.14 -15.25
C ASN A 224 -3.47 8.79 -15.61
N LYS A 225 -3.42 7.86 -14.66
CA LYS A 225 -2.85 6.53 -14.88
C LYS A 225 -3.95 5.48 -15.00
N PRO A 226 -3.75 4.47 -15.84
CA PRO A 226 -4.63 3.32 -15.90
C PRO A 226 -4.75 2.66 -14.52
N HIS A 227 -5.96 2.25 -14.16
CA HIS A 227 -6.27 1.66 -12.87
C HIS A 227 -7.44 0.68 -12.97
N ILE A 228 -7.56 -0.21 -11.99
CA ILE A 228 -8.69 -1.11 -11.83
C ILE A 228 -9.53 -0.62 -10.67
N SER A 229 -10.85 -0.54 -10.89
CA SER A 229 -11.78 -0.12 -9.85
C SER A 229 -12.86 -1.18 -9.65
N ILE A 230 -13.09 -1.57 -8.39
CA ILE A 230 -14.07 -2.60 -8.04
C ILE A 230 -14.99 -2.04 -6.97
N ALA A 231 -16.30 -2.28 -7.13
CA ALA A 231 -17.29 -2.07 -6.08
C ALA A 231 -17.88 -3.41 -5.64
N LEU A 232 -17.83 -3.69 -4.33
CA LEU A 232 -18.61 -4.74 -3.69
C LEU A 232 -19.92 -4.12 -3.19
N ILE A 233 -21.05 -4.68 -3.61
CA ILE A 233 -22.37 -4.13 -3.32
C ILE A 233 -23.41 -5.26 -3.35
N SER A 234 -24.43 -5.21 -2.48
CA SER A 234 -25.52 -6.19 -2.58
C SER A 234 -26.47 -5.86 -3.76
N PRO A 235 -27.22 -6.84 -4.29
CA PRO A 235 -28.19 -6.59 -5.35
C PRO A 235 -29.21 -5.50 -4.98
N GLU A 236 -29.68 -5.47 -3.73
CA GLU A 236 -30.63 -4.48 -3.23
C GLU A 236 -30.01 -3.08 -3.19
N GLN A 237 -28.76 -2.99 -2.71
CA GLN A 237 -28.01 -1.74 -2.70
C GLN A 237 -27.69 -1.26 -4.12
N GLN A 238 -27.39 -2.16 -5.05
CA GLN A 238 -27.14 -1.82 -6.45
C GLN A 238 -28.39 -1.25 -7.13
N ALA A 239 -29.59 -1.74 -6.77
CA ALA A 239 -30.84 -1.17 -7.28
C ALA A 239 -31.03 0.29 -6.86
N ILE A 240 -30.51 0.69 -5.70
CA ILE A 240 -30.52 2.06 -5.19
C ILE A 240 -29.38 2.89 -5.80
N ALA A 241 -28.15 2.41 -5.69
CA ALA A 241 -26.95 3.10 -6.12
C ALA A 241 -26.89 3.31 -7.63
N LYS A 242 -27.36 2.33 -8.40
CA LYS A 242 -27.30 2.31 -9.89
C LYS A 242 -25.88 2.65 -10.40
N LEU A 243 -24.88 2.10 -9.70
CA LEU A 243 -23.47 2.26 -10.12
C LEU A 243 -23.26 1.60 -11.49
N THR A 244 -22.39 2.20 -12.28
CA THR A 244 -21.91 1.62 -13.54
C THR A 244 -20.38 1.46 -13.48
N PRO A 245 -19.78 0.60 -14.31
CA PRO A 245 -18.33 0.51 -14.42
C PRO A 245 -17.67 1.86 -14.72
N GLU A 246 -18.32 2.72 -15.50
CA GLU A 246 -17.84 4.07 -15.84
C GLU A 246 -17.81 5.00 -14.62
N ASP A 247 -18.80 4.90 -13.73
CA ASP A 247 -18.80 5.68 -12.47
C ASP A 247 -17.59 5.32 -11.61
N LEU A 248 -17.14 4.05 -11.66
CA LEU A 248 -16.04 3.55 -10.86
C LEU A 248 -14.65 4.00 -11.35
N ILE A 249 -14.53 4.42 -12.61
CA ILE A 249 -13.26 4.89 -13.21
C ILE A 249 -13.21 6.40 -13.42
N GLY A 250 -14.11 7.16 -12.79
CA GLY A 250 -14.13 8.62 -12.87
C GLY A 250 -14.84 9.21 -14.08
N GLY A 251 -15.65 8.41 -14.79
CA GLY A 251 -16.33 8.80 -16.01
C GLY A 251 -15.48 8.58 -17.27
N LYS A 252 -15.98 8.99 -18.43
CA LYS A 252 -15.22 8.90 -19.69
C LYS A 252 -13.98 9.78 -19.60
N GLN A 253 -12.81 9.14 -19.61
CA GLN A 253 -11.55 9.81 -19.93
C GLN A 253 -11.50 10.12 -21.43
#